data_dca81ecffe66d65c5ebbadaf5bf5ac68
#
_entry.id   dca81ecffe66d65c5ebbadaf5bf5ac68
#
_cell.length_a   1.000
_cell.length_b   1.000
_cell.length_c   1.000
_cell.angle_alpha   90.00
_cell.angle_beta   90.00
_cell.angle_gamma   90.00
#
_symmetry.space_group_name_H-M   'P 1'
#
loop_
_entity.id
_entity.type
_entity.pdbx_description
1 polymer ?
#
loop_
_entity_poly.entity_id
_entity_poly.type
_entity_poly.pdbx_seq_one_letter_code
_entity_poly.pdbx_strand_id
1 'polypeptide(L)'
;MALAAGAWLAGERAALLMQSSGVGNCINMLSLARTCRFPLLMLITMRGEWEEFNPWQVPMGSIVDPGTRSCARPKFTACSNRSEVAGIAQRAVQHVFGQERIAAVILSQQLIGRKVWTK
;
A
#
# COMPACT_ATOMS: atom_id res chain seq x y z
N MET A 1 -5.72 -6.76 7.15
CA MET A 1 -4.56 -7.65 7.26
C MET A 1 -4.98 -9.07 7.58
N ALA A 2 -5.54 -9.36 8.77
CA ALA A 2 -5.94 -10.72 9.16
C ALA A 2 -6.90 -11.39 8.16
N LEU A 3 -7.89 -10.65 7.66
CA LEU A 3 -8.82 -11.16 6.64
C LEU A 3 -8.09 -11.58 5.34
N ALA A 4 -7.12 -10.79 4.88
CA ALA A 4 -6.34 -11.14 3.69
C ALA A 4 -5.46 -12.39 3.91
N ALA A 5 -4.90 -12.56 5.11
CA ALA A 5 -4.17 -13.75 5.47
C ALA A 5 -5.09 -14.99 5.54
N GLY A 6 -6.30 -14.83 6.11
CA GLY A 6 -7.31 -15.89 6.14
C GLY A 6 -7.79 -16.30 4.75
N ALA A 7 -8.00 -15.32 3.86
CA ALA A 7 -8.35 -15.58 2.46
C ALA A 7 -7.27 -16.43 1.76
N TRP A 8 -6.00 -16.07 1.95
CA TRP A 8 -4.88 -16.85 1.40
C TRP A 8 -4.87 -18.30 1.92
N LEU A 9 -5.06 -18.49 3.21
CA LEU A 9 -5.14 -19.84 3.79
C LEU A 9 -6.33 -20.65 3.27
N ALA A 10 -7.39 -19.98 2.83
CA ALA A 10 -8.54 -20.59 2.16
C ALA A 10 -8.35 -20.79 0.63
N GLY A 11 -7.18 -20.48 0.09
CA GLY A 11 -6.88 -20.59 -1.35
C GLY A 11 -7.31 -19.39 -2.20
N GLU A 12 -7.74 -18.30 -1.55
CA GLU A 12 -8.21 -17.07 -2.20
C GLU A 12 -7.13 -16.00 -2.26
N ARG A 13 -7.21 -15.11 -3.25
CA ARG A 13 -6.31 -13.98 -3.42
C ARG A 13 -7.00 -12.69 -2.96
N ALA A 14 -6.33 -11.92 -2.12
CA ALA A 14 -6.85 -10.66 -1.62
C ALA A 14 -5.89 -9.50 -1.84
N ALA A 15 -6.42 -8.31 -2.10
CA ALA A 15 -5.66 -7.07 -2.12
C ALA A 15 -6.21 -6.11 -1.06
N LEU A 16 -5.33 -5.39 -0.38
CA LEU A 16 -5.69 -4.36 0.58
C LEU A 16 -5.61 -2.99 -0.08
N LEU A 17 -6.71 -2.27 -0.05
CA LEU A 17 -6.79 -0.88 -0.49
C LEU A 17 -6.86 0.01 0.74
N MET A 18 -5.96 0.98 0.84
CA MET A 18 -5.91 1.89 1.98
C MET A 18 -5.26 3.22 1.60
N GLN A 19 -5.49 4.24 2.41
CA GLN A 19 -4.67 5.44 2.34
C GLN A 19 -3.45 5.31 3.27
N SER A 20 -2.49 6.20 3.12
CA SER A 20 -1.23 6.20 3.88
C SER A 20 -1.42 6.14 5.40
N SER A 21 -2.45 6.79 5.95
CA SER A 21 -2.79 6.71 7.39
C SER A 21 -3.21 5.30 7.83
N GLY A 22 -3.83 4.51 6.93
CA GLY A 22 -4.20 3.12 7.20
C GLY A 22 -2.97 2.22 7.38
N VAL A 23 -1.87 2.55 6.73
CA VAL A 23 -0.59 1.82 6.89
C VAL A 23 -0.10 1.89 8.33
N GLY A 24 -0.21 3.07 8.97
CA GLY A 24 0.18 3.23 10.38
C GLY A 24 -0.52 2.24 11.31
N ASN A 25 -1.79 1.97 11.05
CA ASN A 25 -2.58 1.01 11.82
C ASN A 25 -2.20 -0.46 11.54
N CYS A 26 -1.44 -0.71 10.48
CA CYS A 26 -1.08 -2.06 10.03
C CYS A 26 0.38 -2.44 10.33
N ILE A 27 1.20 -1.54 10.86
CA ILE A 27 2.66 -1.73 11.01
C ILE A 27 2.99 -3.05 11.70
N ASN A 28 2.38 -3.33 12.84
CA ASN A 28 2.62 -4.59 13.57
C ASN A 28 2.17 -5.82 12.75
N MET A 29 1.02 -5.73 12.09
CA MET A 29 0.49 -6.85 11.29
C MET A 29 1.31 -7.11 10.01
N LEU A 30 2.03 -6.12 9.50
CA LEU A 30 2.96 -6.29 8.39
C LEU A 30 4.12 -7.21 8.76
N SER A 31 4.61 -7.14 10.00
CA SER A 31 5.65 -8.05 10.49
C SER A 31 5.16 -9.52 10.55
N LEU A 32 3.89 -9.74 10.88
CA LEU A 32 3.27 -11.06 10.85
C LEU A 32 3.24 -11.63 9.42
N ALA A 33 2.79 -10.83 8.45
CA ALA A 33 2.76 -11.25 7.04
C ALA A 33 4.15 -11.69 6.55
N ARG A 34 5.19 -10.97 6.96
CA ARG A 34 6.59 -11.32 6.67
C ARG A 34 7.03 -12.61 7.35
N THR A 35 6.76 -12.74 8.65
CA THR A 35 7.19 -13.89 9.46
C THR A 35 6.51 -15.18 9.00
N CYS A 36 5.21 -15.11 8.72
CA CYS A 36 4.42 -16.25 8.26
C CYS A 36 4.47 -16.47 6.74
N ARG A 37 5.20 -15.60 6.00
CA ARG A 37 5.33 -15.65 4.53
C ARG A 37 4.00 -15.60 3.78
N PHE A 38 3.03 -14.85 4.30
CA PHE A 38 1.79 -14.62 3.56
C PHE A 38 2.05 -13.66 2.39
N PRO A 39 1.64 -14.00 1.17
CA PRO A 39 1.64 -13.05 0.08
C PRO A 39 0.64 -11.93 0.38
N LEU A 40 1.05 -10.69 0.16
CA LEU A 40 0.24 -9.53 0.48
C LEU A 40 0.41 -8.45 -0.57
N LEU A 41 -0.69 -8.13 -1.25
CA LEU A 41 -0.78 -7.00 -2.16
C LEU A 41 -1.44 -5.81 -1.47
N MET A 42 -0.78 -4.67 -1.48
CA MET A 42 -1.32 -3.41 -0.96
C MET A 42 -1.34 -2.35 -2.06
N LEU A 43 -2.47 -1.65 -2.19
CA LEU A 43 -2.58 -0.44 -2.99
C LEU A 43 -2.81 0.73 -2.02
N ILE A 44 -1.87 1.65 -1.97
CA ILE A 44 -1.81 2.70 -0.96
C ILE A 44 -1.91 4.05 -1.66
N THR A 45 -2.99 4.78 -1.41
CA THR A 45 -3.11 6.17 -1.85
C THR A 45 -2.39 7.08 -0.85
N MET A 46 -1.47 7.91 -1.37
CA MET A 46 -0.69 8.79 -0.51
C MET A 46 -1.48 10.01 -0.06
N ARG A 47 -1.20 10.45 1.16
CA ARG A 47 -1.58 11.71 1.77
C ARG A 47 -0.33 12.34 2.38
N GLY A 48 -0.36 13.67 2.55
CA GLY A 48 0.76 14.39 3.15
C GLY A 48 1.97 14.58 2.25
N GLU A 49 1.81 14.40 0.95
CA GLU A 49 2.86 14.40 -0.08
C GLU A 49 2.83 15.68 -0.92
N TRP A 50 1.63 16.09 -1.34
CA TRP A 50 1.43 17.19 -2.29
C TRP A 50 0.09 17.88 -2.04
N GLU A 51 0.11 19.21 -1.89
CA GLU A 51 -1.06 20.06 -1.64
C GLU A 51 -2.04 19.48 -0.59
N GLU A 52 -1.48 18.95 0.50
CA GLU A 52 -2.26 18.36 1.59
C GLU A 52 -2.94 19.44 2.41
N PHE A 53 -4.27 19.43 2.44
CA PHE A 53 -5.02 20.39 3.23
C PHE A 53 -5.20 19.99 4.69
N ASN A 54 -4.96 18.72 5.04
CA ASN A 54 -5.00 18.21 6.40
C ASN A 54 -3.57 18.04 6.95
N PRO A 55 -3.00 19.02 7.67
CA PRO A 55 -1.60 18.97 8.07
C PRO A 55 -1.22 17.77 8.94
N TRP A 56 -2.18 17.19 9.67
CA TRP A 56 -1.94 15.97 10.46
C TRP A 56 -1.70 14.70 9.61
N GLN A 57 -1.92 14.75 8.31
CA GLN A 57 -1.61 13.63 7.40
C GLN A 57 -0.13 13.62 6.96
N VAL A 58 0.56 14.76 7.09
CA VAL A 58 1.95 14.91 6.65
C VAL A 58 2.91 13.96 7.37
N PRO A 59 2.87 13.80 8.71
CA PRO A 59 3.75 12.87 9.39
C PRO A 59 3.58 11.43 8.91
N MET A 60 2.34 10.99 8.69
CA MET A 60 2.08 9.63 8.18
C MET A 60 2.56 9.46 6.74
N GLY A 61 2.40 10.48 5.89
CA GLY A 61 2.91 10.45 4.52
C GLY A 61 4.42 10.19 4.49
N SER A 62 5.18 10.84 5.35
CA SER A 62 6.65 10.71 5.40
C SER A 62 7.15 9.35 5.90
N ILE A 63 6.37 8.62 6.70
CA ILE A 63 6.80 7.35 7.30
C ILE A 63 6.26 6.09 6.62
N VAL A 64 5.37 6.23 5.63
CA VAL A 64 4.78 5.06 4.93
C VAL A 64 5.85 4.16 4.32
N ASP A 65 6.77 4.72 3.56
CA ASP A 65 7.84 3.95 2.91
C ASP A 65 8.84 3.38 3.95
N PRO A 66 9.50 4.16 4.80
CA PRO A 66 10.45 3.62 5.77
C PRO A 66 9.80 2.66 6.78
N GLY A 67 8.59 2.95 7.24
CA GLY A 67 7.87 2.10 8.20
C GLY A 67 7.53 0.74 7.62
N THR A 68 6.98 0.70 6.42
CA THR A 68 6.63 -0.56 5.76
C THR A 68 7.86 -1.35 5.33
N ARG A 69 8.94 -0.71 4.87
CA ARG A 69 10.23 -1.38 4.56
C ARG A 69 10.82 -2.05 5.78
N SER A 70 10.79 -1.39 6.92
CA SER A 70 11.29 -1.95 8.17
C SER A 70 10.55 -3.21 8.59
N CYS A 71 9.21 -3.20 8.52
CA CYS A 71 8.37 -4.28 9.04
C CYS A 71 8.18 -5.44 8.06
N ALA A 72 7.91 -5.16 6.79
CA ALA A 72 7.50 -6.18 5.82
C ALA A 72 8.48 -6.38 4.66
N ARG A 73 9.38 -5.42 4.42
CA ARG A 73 10.28 -5.38 3.24
C ARG A 73 9.53 -5.65 1.92
N PRO A 74 8.39 -4.99 1.68
CA PRO A 74 7.67 -5.19 0.44
C PRO A 74 8.47 -4.65 -0.75
N LYS A 75 8.17 -5.16 -1.94
CA LYS A 75 8.59 -4.49 -3.17
C LYS A 75 7.72 -3.25 -3.35
N PHE A 76 8.33 -2.07 -3.30
CA PHE A 76 7.66 -0.81 -3.55
C PHE A 76 7.70 -0.41 -5.00
N THR A 77 6.59 0.09 -5.51
CA THR A 77 6.53 0.78 -6.79
C THR A 77 5.66 2.00 -6.63
N ALA A 78 6.28 3.19 -6.68
CA ALA A 78 5.55 4.45 -6.71
C ALA A 78 5.01 4.70 -8.11
N CYS A 79 3.78 5.21 -8.18
CA CYS A 79 3.11 5.55 -9.41
C CYS A 79 2.61 6.99 -9.35
N SER A 80 3.09 7.83 -10.27
CA SER A 80 2.68 9.23 -10.41
C SER A 80 1.94 9.51 -11.71
N ASN A 81 1.86 8.52 -12.61
CA ASN A 81 1.20 8.65 -13.90
C ASN A 81 0.05 7.64 -14.03
N ARG A 82 -1.14 8.12 -14.42
CA ARG A 82 -2.34 7.28 -14.57
C ARG A 82 -2.17 6.17 -15.60
N SER A 83 -1.45 6.40 -16.68
CA SER A 83 -1.24 5.41 -17.73
C SER A 83 -0.41 4.21 -17.27
N GLU A 84 0.38 4.36 -16.20
CA GLU A 84 1.26 3.31 -15.69
C GLU A 84 0.60 2.43 -14.61
N VAL A 85 -0.49 2.89 -14.00
CA VAL A 85 -1.14 2.23 -12.86
C VAL A 85 -1.47 0.77 -13.16
N ALA A 86 -2.12 0.51 -14.30
CA ALA A 86 -2.55 -0.84 -14.66
C ALA A 86 -1.34 -1.80 -14.83
N GLY A 87 -0.30 -1.34 -15.55
CA GLY A 87 0.90 -2.15 -15.74
C GLY A 87 1.68 -2.42 -14.45
N ILE A 88 1.75 -1.42 -13.58
CA ILE A 88 2.39 -1.56 -12.25
C ILE A 88 1.59 -2.55 -11.38
N ALA A 89 0.27 -2.39 -11.33
CA ALA A 89 -0.60 -3.29 -10.56
C ALA A 89 -0.50 -4.73 -11.05
N GLN A 90 -0.51 -4.96 -12.37
CA GLN A 90 -0.36 -6.29 -12.95
C GLN A 90 0.98 -6.96 -12.57
N ARG A 91 2.09 -6.22 -12.65
CA ARG A 91 3.40 -6.73 -12.21
C ARG A 91 3.42 -7.02 -10.72
N ALA A 92 2.76 -6.19 -9.90
CA ALA A 92 2.65 -6.41 -8.46
C ALA A 92 1.85 -7.69 -8.15
N VAL A 93 0.73 -7.93 -8.84
CA VAL A 93 -0.06 -9.17 -8.72
C VAL A 93 0.79 -10.39 -9.04
N GLN A 94 1.52 -10.37 -10.15
CA GLN A 94 2.41 -11.47 -10.53
C GLN A 94 3.52 -11.71 -9.50
N HIS A 95 4.13 -10.63 -8.99
CA HIS A 95 5.16 -10.73 -7.97
C HIS A 95 4.63 -11.31 -6.65
N VAL A 96 3.46 -10.85 -6.22
CA VAL A 96 2.87 -11.28 -4.94
C VAL A 96 2.40 -12.71 -5.00
N PHE A 97 1.55 -13.05 -5.96
CA PHE A 97 0.88 -14.35 -5.99
C PHE A 97 1.64 -15.41 -6.80
N GLY A 98 2.55 -15.00 -7.68
CA GLY A 98 3.41 -15.93 -8.41
C GLY A 98 4.69 -16.29 -7.67
N GLN A 99 5.13 -15.46 -6.73
CA GLN A 99 6.38 -15.66 -5.97
C GLN A 99 6.18 -15.67 -4.45
N GLU A 100 4.93 -15.63 -3.98
CA GLU A 100 4.56 -15.58 -2.55
C GLU A 100 5.31 -14.47 -1.80
N ARG A 101 5.20 -13.23 -2.31
CA ARG A 101 5.91 -12.06 -1.78
C ARG A 101 4.93 -10.98 -1.30
N ILE A 102 5.48 -9.98 -0.68
CA ILE A 102 4.75 -8.77 -0.28
C ILE A 102 5.09 -7.65 -1.25
N ALA A 103 4.07 -6.96 -1.77
CA ALA A 103 4.25 -5.76 -2.58
C ALA A 103 3.30 -4.65 -2.15
N ALA A 104 3.78 -3.41 -2.27
CA ALA A 104 2.99 -2.21 -2.12
C ALA A 104 3.11 -1.34 -3.37
N VAL A 105 1.97 -1.03 -3.97
CA VAL A 105 1.84 -0.03 -5.04
C VAL A 105 1.43 1.28 -4.37
N ILE A 106 2.31 2.26 -4.44
CA ILE A 106 2.11 3.59 -3.88
C ILE A 106 1.54 4.49 -4.97
N LEU A 107 0.33 4.95 -4.78
CA LEU A 107 -0.34 5.90 -5.67
C LEU A 107 -0.12 7.31 -5.15
N SER A 108 0.68 8.10 -5.88
CA SER A 108 1.00 9.47 -5.50
C SER A 108 -0.25 10.33 -5.35
N GLN A 109 -0.23 11.28 -4.44
CA GLN A 109 -1.31 12.24 -4.25
C GLN A 109 -1.54 13.09 -5.52
N GLN A 110 -0.51 13.38 -6.30
CA GLN A 110 -0.61 14.05 -7.59
C GLN A 110 -1.47 13.27 -8.60
N LEU A 111 -1.43 11.95 -8.55
CA LEU A 111 -2.21 11.08 -9.42
C LEU A 111 -3.72 11.25 -9.23
N ILE A 112 -4.13 11.45 -7.97
CA ILE A 112 -5.53 11.60 -7.57
C ILE A 112 -6.02 13.04 -7.81
N GLY A 113 -5.10 14.00 -7.78
CA GLY A 113 -5.36 15.43 -7.90
C GLY A 113 -5.67 16.10 -6.57
N ARG A 114 -5.72 17.44 -6.62
CA ARG A 114 -6.03 18.26 -5.44
C ARG A 114 -7.45 18.01 -4.96
N LYS A 115 -7.61 17.77 -3.69
CA LYS A 115 -8.92 17.67 -3.08
C LYS A 115 -9.44 19.07 -2.74
N VAL A 116 -10.56 19.44 -3.35
CA VAL A 116 -11.25 20.70 -3.08
C VAL A 116 -12.57 20.39 -2.37
N TRP A 117 -12.80 21.04 -1.24
CA TRP A 117 -14.10 20.98 -0.59
C TRP A 117 -15.01 22.04 -1.21
N THR A 118 -16.04 21.62 -1.89
CA THR A 118 -17.19 22.48 -2.18
C THR A 118 -18.08 22.53 -0.94
N LYS A 119 -18.35 23.74 -0.43
CA LYS A 119 -19.36 23.97 0.61
C LYS A 119 -20.75 23.67 0.07
#